data_361d67cf7c02251d104d0896b48c2d38
#
_entry.id   361d67cf7c02251d104d0896b48c2d38
#
_cell.length_a   1.000
_cell.length_b   1.000
_cell.length_c   1.000
_cell.angle_alpha   90.00
_cell.angle_beta   90.00
_cell.angle_gamma   90.00
#
_symmetry.space_group_name_H-M   'P 1'
#
loop_
_entity.id
_entity.type
_entity.pdbx_description
1 polymer ?
#
loop_
_entity_poly.entity_id
_entity_poly.type
_entity_poly.pdbx_seq_one_letter_code
_entity_poly.pdbx_strand_id
1 'polypeptide(L)'
;LTTKQILHKGRKMLEGIVRESIGHKAAKALKRDGYLIANIYGKGLENINAAFKVNDFIKEVRKKTGLIFDVKVGGKTHSVVVVDYQKDPVTSDLKHVDLKVAQKGVVSKFMVPVKVSGSAVGVKNKGVLIQSKRRLKVKCAPENLPNFFELDVSKLDVGDALMVRDI
;
A
#
# COMPACT_ATOMS: atom_id res chain seq x y z
N LEU A 1 34.11 2.80 18.10
CA LEU A 1 33.00 2.05 18.69
C LEU A 1 32.00 1.72 17.59
N THR A 2 31.82 0.50 17.39
CA THR A 2 31.36 -0.31 16.26
C THR A 2 29.90 -0.06 15.92
N THR A 3 29.66 0.48 14.73
CA THR A 3 28.33 0.56 14.10
C THR A 3 27.86 -0.87 13.80
N LYS A 4 26.89 -1.38 14.56
CA LYS A 4 26.21 -2.63 14.26
C LYS A 4 25.48 -2.51 12.91
N GLN A 5 26.11 -2.99 11.85
CA GLN A 5 25.45 -3.40 10.64
C GLN A 5 24.50 -4.56 11.00
N ILE A 6 23.21 -4.25 11.12
CA ILE A 6 22.18 -5.27 11.20
C ILE A 6 22.10 -5.91 9.81
N LEU A 7 22.81 -7.02 9.64
CA LEU A 7 22.69 -7.90 8.49
C LEU A 7 21.22 -8.35 8.40
N HIS A 8 20.48 -7.81 7.45
CA HIS A 8 19.17 -8.31 7.05
C HIS A 8 19.35 -9.61 6.25
N LYS A 9 19.63 -10.69 6.99
CA LYS A 9 19.76 -12.05 6.46
C LYS A 9 18.40 -12.47 5.87
N GLY A 10 18.31 -12.65 4.54
CA GLY A 10 17.31 -13.48 3.90
C GLY A 10 15.97 -12.85 3.48
N ARG A 11 15.82 -11.51 3.40
CA ARG A 11 14.61 -10.92 2.80
C ARG A 11 14.76 -10.90 1.28
N LYS A 12 13.97 -11.72 0.62
CA LYS A 12 13.81 -11.64 -0.84
C LYS A 12 13.18 -10.28 -1.13
N MET A 13 13.98 -9.30 -1.55
CA MET A 13 13.50 -7.98 -1.95
C MET A 13 12.72 -8.12 -3.24
N LEU A 14 11.67 -7.31 -3.39
CA LEU A 14 10.90 -7.25 -4.62
C LEU A 14 11.75 -6.60 -5.71
N GLU A 15 12.13 -7.38 -6.71
CA GLU A 15 12.91 -6.87 -7.85
C GLU A 15 11.95 -6.46 -8.97
N GLY A 16 12.17 -5.24 -9.47
CA GLY A 16 11.45 -4.66 -10.60
C GLY A 16 12.38 -4.35 -11.75
N ILE A 17 11.85 -4.42 -12.95
CA ILE A 17 12.51 -3.97 -14.17
C ILE A 17 12.13 -2.53 -14.46
N VAL A 18 13.10 -1.72 -14.92
CA VAL A 18 12.85 -0.36 -15.42
C VAL A 18 12.25 -0.48 -16.82
N ARG A 19 11.19 0.28 -17.08
CA ARG A 19 10.54 0.33 -18.37
C ARG A 19 11.06 1.51 -19.18
N GLU A 20 11.78 1.25 -20.24
CA GLU A 20 12.24 2.28 -21.18
C GLU A 20 11.13 2.66 -22.17
N SER A 21 10.29 1.70 -22.56
CA SER A 21 9.18 1.92 -23.49
C SER A 21 7.86 2.19 -22.74
N ILE A 22 7.30 3.38 -22.96
CA ILE A 22 6.08 3.89 -22.29
C ILE A 22 4.84 3.77 -23.22
N GLY A 23 4.86 2.90 -24.21
CA GLY A 23 3.74 2.76 -25.14
C GLY A 23 2.66 1.79 -24.66
N HIS A 24 1.42 1.95 -25.18
CA HIS A 24 0.28 1.06 -24.91
C HIS A 24 0.57 -0.40 -25.32
N LYS A 25 1.26 -0.61 -26.44
CA LYS A 25 1.63 -1.95 -26.92
C LYS A 25 2.59 -2.65 -25.96
N ALA A 26 3.63 -1.93 -25.49
CA ALA A 26 4.60 -2.45 -24.53
C ALA A 26 3.94 -2.77 -23.16
N ALA A 27 3.05 -1.90 -22.70
CA ALA A 27 2.28 -2.13 -21.49
C ALA A 27 1.39 -3.38 -21.59
N LYS A 28 0.74 -3.59 -22.74
CA LYS A 28 -0.11 -4.77 -22.97
C LYS A 28 0.70 -6.07 -23.04
N ALA A 29 1.90 -6.04 -23.64
CA ALA A 29 2.80 -7.20 -23.66
C ALA A 29 3.23 -7.59 -22.25
N LEU A 30 3.74 -6.64 -21.45
CA LEU A 30 4.15 -6.88 -20.06
C LEU A 30 3.00 -7.45 -19.20
N LYS A 31 1.78 -6.96 -19.39
CA LYS A 31 0.61 -7.50 -18.67
C LYS A 31 0.30 -8.96 -19.05
N ARG A 32 0.45 -9.32 -20.32
CA ARG A 32 0.30 -10.72 -20.76
C ARG A 32 1.35 -11.65 -20.15
N ASP A 33 2.57 -11.13 -19.96
CA ASP A 33 3.69 -11.84 -19.35
C ASP A 33 3.60 -11.87 -17.80
N GLY A 34 2.48 -11.42 -17.24
CA GLY A 34 2.21 -11.44 -15.80
C GLY A 34 2.94 -10.35 -15.00
N TYR A 35 3.28 -9.23 -15.64
CA TYR A 35 3.87 -8.07 -14.97
C TYR A 35 2.82 -7.03 -14.62
N LEU A 36 2.96 -6.47 -13.41
CA LEU A 36 2.24 -5.32 -12.91
C LEU A 36 3.01 -4.05 -13.23
N ILE A 37 2.35 -3.10 -13.85
CA ILE A 37 2.93 -1.79 -14.15
C ILE A 37 2.90 -0.94 -12.88
N ALA A 38 4.01 -0.28 -12.59
CA ALA A 38 4.16 0.57 -11.43
C ALA A 38 4.85 1.89 -11.80
N ASN A 39 4.40 2.97 -11.17
CA ASN A 39 5.11 4.24 -11.15
C ASN A 39 5.68 4.46 -9.75
N ILE A 40 6.97 4.79 -9.69
CA ILE A 40 7.67 5.13 -8.45
C ILE A 40 8.04 6.59 -8.51
N TYR A 41 7.57 7.37 -7.55
CA TYR A 41 7.83 8.80 -7.47
C TYR A 41 8.11 9.26 -6.04
N GLY A 42 8.79 10.39 -5.89
CA GLY A 42 9.13 10.94 -4.58
C GLY A 42 9.63 12.38 -4.69
N LYS A 43 9.77 13.05 -3.56
CA LYS A 43 10.30 14.41 -3.55
C LYS A 43 11.78 14.41 -3.97
N GLY A 44 12.11 15.12 -5.06
CA GLY A 44 13.48 15.18 -5.58
C GLY A 44 13.96 13.90 -6.31
N LEU A 45 13.05 12.97 -6.63
CA LEU A 45 13.33 11.79 -7.43
C LEU A 45 12.57 11.91 -8.76
N GLU A 46 13.24 11.63 -9.86
CA GLU A 46 12.58 11.47 -11.15
C GLU A 46 11.63 10.28 -11.13
N ASN A 47 10.53 10.39 -11.87
CA ASN A 47 9.56 9.30 -11.96
C ASN A 47 10.19 8.07 -12.62
N ILE A 48 10.18 6.96 -11.92
CA ILE A 48 10.68 5.69 -12.42
C ILE A 48 9.48 4.84 -12.84
N ASN A 49 9.41 4.54 -14.14
CA ASN A 49 8.45 3.58 -14.66
C ASN A 49 8.99 2.19 -14.47
N ALA A 50 8.36 1.39 -13.63
CA ALA A 50 8.78 0.04 -13.30
C ALA A 50 7.73 -1.00 -13.66
N ALA A 51 8.13 -2.26 -13.71
CA ALA A 51 7.23 -3.39 -13.78
C ALA A 51 7.71 -4.49 -12.80
N PHE A 52 6.77 -5.08 -12.09
CA PHE A 52 7.00 -6.14 -11.10
C PHE A 52 6.21 -7.37 -11.50
N LYS A 53 6.70 -8.57 -11.17
CA LYS A 53 5.88 -9.78 -11.28
C LYS A 53 4.70 -9.70 -10.30
N VAL A 54 3.47 -9.83 -10.82
CA VAL A 54 2.22 -9.70 -10.03
C VAL A 54 2.24 -10.59 -8.79
N ASN A 55 2.62 -11.84 -8.95
CA ASN A 55 2.63 -12.81 -7.86
C ASN A 55 3.62 -12.45 -6.74
N ASP A 56 4.80 -11.95 -7.11
CA ASP A 56 5.83 -11.58 -6.14
C ASP A 56 5.44 -10.28 -5.42
N PHE A 57 4.85 -9.33 -6.13
CA PHE A 57 4.31 -8.10 -5.56
C PHE A 57 3.21 -8.40 -4.52
N ILE A 58 2.22 -9.22 -4.87
CA ILE A 58 1.13 -9.59 -3.96
C ILE A 58 1.67 -10.33 -2.72
N LYS A 59 2.60 -11.27 -2.91
CA LYS A 59 3.24 -12.00 -1.80
C LYS A 59 3.98 -11.05 -0.86
N GLU A 60 4.72 -10.10 -1.40
CA GLU A 60 5.51 -9.16 -0.59
C GLU A 60 4.63 -8.18 0.17
N VAL A 61 3.59 -7.63 -0.46
CA VAL A 61 2.61 -6.76 0.20
C VAL A 61 1.82 -7.49 1.29
N ARG A 62 1.47 -8.76 1.09
CA ARG A 62 0.76 -9.58 2.10
C ARG A 62 1.63 -10.01 3.26
N LYS A 63 2.93 -10.29 3.04
CA LYS A 63 3.85 -10.73 4.08
C LYS A 63 4.21 -9.64 5.06
N LYS A 64 4.20 -8.38 4.63
CA LYS A 64 4.60 -7.28 5.48
C LYS A 64 3.44 -6.79 6.33
N THR A 65 3.67 -6.71 7.62
CA THR A 65 2.75 -6.13 8.60
C THR A 65 2.67 -4.60 8.47
N GLY A 66 3.66 -3.98 7.79
CA GLY A 66 3.77 -2.53 7.61
C GLY A 66 3.39 -2.06 6.20
N LEU A 67 3.04 -0.78 6.09
CA LEU A 67 2.71 -0.13 4.82
C LEU A 67 3.95 0.19 3.97
N ILE A 68 5.14 0.24 4.58
CA ILE A 68 6.41 0.55 3.92
C ILE A 68 7.13 -0.75 3.56
N PHE A 69 7.60 -0.87 2.33
CA PHE A 69 8.40 -2.00 1.88
C PHE A 69 9.50 -1.57 0.89
N ASP A 70 10.53 -2.40 0.79
CA ASP A 70 11.68 -2.09 -0.05
C ASP A 70 11.54 -2.77 -1.41
N VAL A 71 11.79 -2.00 -2.47
CA VAL A 71 11.82 -2.47 -3.84
C VAL A 71 13.19 -2.16 -4.46
N LYS A 72 13.68 -3.07 -5.28
CA LYS A 72 14.93 -2.88 -6.03
C LYS A 72 14.60 -2.67 -7.50
N VAL A 73 14.90 -1.49 -8.01
CA VAL A 73 14.65 -1.12 -9.41
C VAL A 73 15.88 -0.40 -9.96
N GLY A 74 16.35 -0.81 -11.13
CA GLY A 74 17.54 -0.22 -11.75
C GLY A 74 18.81 -0.32 -10.89
N GLY A 75 18.95 -1.38 -10.09
CA GLY A 75 20.09 -1.57 -9.20
C GLY A 75 20.04 -0.77 -7.90
N LYS A 76 19.08 0.14 -7.74
CA LYS A 76 18.86 0.93 -6.51
C LYS A 76 17.70 0.39 -5.69
N THR A 77 17.86 0.44 -4.37
CA THR A 77 16.79 0.05 -3.43
C THR A 77 16.04 1.29 -2.95
N HIS A 78 14.72 1.25 -3.06
CA HIS A 78 13.84 2.32 -2.61
C HIS A 78 12.84 1.78 -1.59
N SER A 79 12.71 2.45 -0.46
CA SER A 79 11.62 2.21 0.51
C SER A 79 10.38 2.92 0.01
N VAL A 80 9.32 2.18 -0.28
CA VAL A 80 8.10 2.70 -0.91
C VAL A 80 6.86 2.36 -0.12
N VAL A 81 5.81 3.16 -0.35
CA VAL A 81 4.44 2.93 0.14
C VAL A 81 3.50 2.88 -1.04
N VAL A 82 2.54 1.97 -1.01
CA VAL A 82 1.44 1.95 -1.99
C VAL A 82 0.51 3.12 -1.71
N VAL A 83 0.39 4.02 -2.67
CA VAL A 83 -0.55 5.16 -2.60
C VAL A 83 -1.89 4.78 -3.15
N ASP A 84 -1.89 4.19 -4.35
CA ASP A 84 -3.09 3.74 -5.03
C ASP A 84 -2.82 2.54 -5.92
N TYR A 85 -3.89 1.84 -6.28
CA TYR A 85 -3.82 0.71 -7.19
C TYR A 85 -5.10 0.60 -8.02
N GLN A 86 -4.93 0.18 -9.26
CA GLN A 86 -6.03 -0.07 -10.18
C GLN A 86 -6.23 -1.57 -10.36
N LYS A 87 -7.47 -2.01 -10.18
CA LYS A 87 -7.90 -3.38 -10.45
C LYS A 87 -8.85 -3.42 -11.63
N ASP A 88 -8.82 -4.53 -12.36
CA ASP A 88 -9.87 -4.86 -13.29
C ASP A 88 -11.17 -5.16 -12.53
N PRO A 89 -12.31 -4.53 -12.87
CA PRO A 89 -13.57 -4.78 -12.17
C PRO A 89 -14.13 -6.19 -12.41
N VAL A 90 -13.75 -6.85 -13.51
CA VAL A 90 -14.24 -8.18 -13.88
C VAL A 90 -13.30 -9.28 -13.39
N THR A 91 -12.01 -9.20 -13.74
CA THR A 91 -11.01 -10.25 -13.40
C THR A 91 -10.38 -10.05 -12.03
N SER A 92 -10.56 -8.86 -11.41
CA SER A 92 -9.90 -8.45 -10.16
C SER A 92 -8.38 -8.40 -10.24
N ASP A 93 -7.80 -8.50 -11.43
CA ASP A 93 -6.36 -8.40 -11.65
C ASP A 93 -5.84 -6.99 -11.40
N LEU A 94 -4.64 -6.89 -10.83
CA LEU A 94 -3.96 -5.62 -10.65
C LEU A 94 -3.45 -5.12 -12.00
N LYS A 95 -3.90 -3.94 -12.42
CA LYS A 95 -3.51 -3.28 -13.70
C LYS A 95 -2.37 -2.30 -13.53
N HIS A 96 -2.39 -1.56 -12.44
CA HIS A 96 -1.43 -0.50 -12.15
C HIS A 96 -1.28 -0.31 -10.63
N VAL A 97 -0.11 0.12 -10.20
CA VAL A 97 0.16 0.53 -8.83
C VAL A 97 1.01 1.80 -8.78
N ASP A 98 0.63 2.72 -7.91
CA ASP A 98 1.36 3.93 -7.62
C ASP A 98 2.15 3.77 -6.33
N LEU A 99 3.47 3.88 -6.44
CA LEU A 99 4.41 3.73 -5.34
C LEU A 99 5.07 5.06 -5.04
N LYS A 100 4.96 5.51 -3.80
CA LYS A 100 5.63 6.71 -3.33
C LYS A 100 6.82 6.36 -2.48
N VAL A 101 7.97 6.97 -2.77
CA VAL A 101 9.17 6.77 -1.97
C VAL A 101 8.98 7.41 -0.60
N ALA A 102 9.20 6.64 0.44
CA ALA A 102 9.15 7.04 1.83
C ALA A 102 10.52 7.60 2.24
N GLN A 103 10.69 8.92 2.12
CA GLN A 103 11.92 9.60 2.55
C GLN A 103 11.80 10.03 4.01
N LYS A 104 12.81 9.71 4.81
CA LYS A 104 12.89 10.13 6.22
C LYS A 104 12.78 11.65 6.35
N GLY A 105 12.01 12.11 7.35
CA GLY A 105 11.83 13.54 7.62
C GLY A 105 10.91 14.29 6.64
N VAL A 106 10.44 13.67 5.56
CA VAL A 106 9.54 14.31 4.60
C VAL A 106 8.09 13.96 4.91
N VAL A 107 7.33 14.96 5.36
CA VAL A 107 5.89 14.81 5.61
C VAL A 107 5.15 14.59 4.30
N SER A 108 4.40 13.51 4.25
CA SER A 108 3.67 13.08 3.05
C SER A 108 2.26 12.63 3.40
N LYS A 109 1.38 12.58 2.38
CA LYS A 109 0.03 12.03 2.53
C LYS A 109 0.08 10.54 2.22
N PHE A 110 -0.42 9.73 3.15
CA PHE A 110 -0.51 8.28 3.02
C PHE A 110 -1.95 7.81 3.20
N MET A 111 -2.29 6.67 2.60
CA MET A 111 -3.59 6.04 2.78
C MET A 111 -3.45 4.87 3.76
N VAL A 112 -4.01 5.04 4.96
CA VAL A 112 -3.95 4.05 6.05
C VAL A 112 -5.27 3.30 6.10
N PRO A 113 -5.25 1.95 6.10
CA PRO A 113 -6.45 1.16 6.21
C PRO A 113 -7.08 1.27 7.61
N VAL A 114 -8.40 1.19 7.64
CA VAL A 114 -9.20 1.13 8.87
C VAL A 114 -9.69 -0.30 9.05
N LYS A 115 -9.38 -0.89 10.18
CA LYS A 115 -9.90 -2.18 10.63
C LYS A 115 -10.98 -1.95 11.66
N VAL A 116 -12.05 -2.70 11.52
CA VAL A 116 -13.14 -2.72 12.48
C VAL A 116 -12.97 -3.94 13.37
N SER A 117 -13.02 -3.76 14.68
CA SER A 117 -12.98 -4.82 15.68
C SER A 117 -14.28 -4.86 16.48
N GLY A 118 -14.60 -6.03 17.00
CA GLY A 118 -15.82 -6.25 17.77
C GLY A 118 -17.06 -6.55 16.91
N SER A 119 -18.18 -6.79 17.57
CA SER A 119 -19.50 -7.02 16.96
C SER A 119 -20.47 -6.00 17.48
N ALA A 120 -20.94 -5.13 16.60
CA ALA A 120 -21.86 -4.05 16.96
C ALA A 120 -23.20 -4.60 17.51
N VAL A 121 -23.74 -3.94 18.55
CA VAL A 121 -25.07 -4.26 19.11
C VAL A 121 -26.14 -4.13 18.03
N GLY A 122 -26.06 -3.11 17.19
CA GLY A 122 -26.98 -2.90 16.08
C GLY A 122 -27.02 -4.06 15.07
N VAL A 123 -25.90 -4.76 14.86
CA VAL A 123 -25.87 -5.95 13.98
C VAL A 123 -26.62 -7.11 14.62
N LYS A 124 -26.55 -7.27 15.95
CA LYS A 124 -27.35 -8.27 16.69
C LYS A 124 -28.85 -7.95 16.59
N ASN A 125 -29.20 -6.68 16.48
CA ASN A 125 -30.56 -6.18 16.33
C ASN A 125 -31.00 -6.14 14.84
N LYS A 126 -30.42 -6.98 13.96
CA LYS A 126 -30.72 -7.08 12.52
C LYS A 126 -30.33 -5.84 11.71
N GLY A 127 -29.51 -4.95 12.23
CA GLY A 127 -28.92 -3.83 11.50
C GLY A 127 -27.76 -4.29 10.62
N VAL A 128 -27.32 -3.41 9.71
CA VAL A 128 -26.19 -3.65 8.83
C VAL A 128 -25.08 -2.62 9.13
N LEU A 129 -23.87 -3.10 9.39
CA LEU A 129 -22.71 -2.23 9.55
C LEU A 129 -22.18 -1.81 8.19
N ILE A 130 -22.22 -0.51 7.90
CA ILE A 130 -21.74 0.05 6.65
C ILE A 130 -20.42 0.81 6.92
N GLN A 131 -19.31 0.35 6.35
CA GLN A 131 -18.04 1.05 6.39
C GLN A 131 -17.88 1.93 5.14
N SER A 132 -18.24 3.20 5.23
CA SER A 132 -18.18 4.17 4.13
C SER A 132 -16.73 4.47 3.70
N LYS A 133 -15.79 4.49 4.64
CA LYS A 133 -14.37 4.73 4.38
C LYS A 133 -13.53 3.57 4.89
N ARG A 134 -12.92 2.82 3.98
CA ARG A 134 -12.01 1.71 4.33
C ARG A 134 -10.56 2.15 4.52
N ARG A 135 -10.22 3.35 4.07
CA ARG A 135 -8.88 3.94 4.18
C ARG A 135 -9.02 5.42 4.50
N LEU A 136 -8.15 5.93 5.37
CA LEU A 136 -8.07 7.34 5.73
C LEU A 136 -6.79 7.95 5.17
N LYS A 137 -6.89 9.18 4.68
CA LYS A 137 -5.75 9.96 4.21
C LYS A 137 -5.10 10.67 5.40
N VAL A 138 -3.91 10.24 5.76
CA VAL A 138 -3.13 10.76 6.89
C VAL A 138 -1.92 11.53 6.35
N LYS A 139 -1.62 12.67 6.95
CA LYS A 139 -0.43 13.47 6.67
C LYS A 139 0.56 13.28 7.81
N CYS A 140 1.61 12.52 7.57
CA CYS A 140 2.64 12.23 8.58
C CYS A 140 4.02 12.02 7.94
N ALA A 141 5.06 11.94 8.77
CA ALA A 141 6.35 11.43 8.36
C ALA A 141 6.29 9.90 8.27
N PRO A 142 7.08 9.25 7.39
CA PRO A 142 7.09 7.79 7.24
C PRO A 142 7.40 7.04 8.54
N GLU A 143 8.15 7.67 9.43
CA GLU A 143 8.55 7.08 10.72
C GLU A 143 7.37 6.92 11.69
N ASN A 144 6.37 7.83 11.59
CA ASN A 144 5.19 7.86 12.44
C ASN A 144 3.94 7.30 11.70
N LEU A 145 4.13 6.56 10.61
CA LEU A 145 3.03 6.02 9.84
C LEU A 145 2.43 4.79 10.55
N PRO A 146 1.18 4.85 11.04
CA PRO A 146 0.51 3.70 11.60
C PRO A 146 0.19 2.68 10.52
N ASN A 147 0.26 1.40 10.83
CA ASN A 147 -0.04 0.32 9.88
C ASN A 147 -1.54 0.24 9.57
N PHE A 148 -2.39 0.49 10.55
CA PHE A 148 -3.84 0.55 10.44
C PHE A 148 -4.42 1.34 11.62
N PHE A 149 -5.64 1.82 11.47
CA PHE A 149 -6.47 2.29 12.56
C PHE A 149 -7.44 1.19 12.96
N GLU A 150 -7.50 0.87 14.23
CA GLU A 150 -8.44 -0.10 14.77
C GLU A 150 -9.60 0.64 15.44
N LEU A 151 -10.82 0.33 15.02
CA LEU A 151 -12.05 0.92 15.54
C LEU A 151 -12.88 -0.15 16.21
N ASP A 152 -13.11 -0.01 17.50
CA ASP A 152 -14.05 -0.86 18.22
C ASP A 152 -15.48 -0.38 17.98
N VAL A 153 -16.29 -1.22 17.33
CA VAL A 153 -17.69 -0.96 17.04
C VAL A 153 -18.66 -1.66 17.99
N SER A 154 -18.16 -2.30 19.04
CA SER A 154 -18.96 -3.14 19.93
C SER A 154 -20.15 -2.41 20.56
N LYS A 155 -20.03 -1.10 20.77
CA LYS A 155 -21.03 -0.26 21.42
C LYS A 155 -22.02 0.39 20.44
N LEU A 156 -21.82 0.25 19.12
CA LEU A 156 -22.68 0.89 18.13
C LEU A 156 -24.03 0.20 18.03
N ASP A 157 -25.09 0.97 18.08
CA ASP A 157 -26.47 0.53 17.81
C ASP A 157 -26.97 1.07 16.46
N VAL A 158 -28.20 0.71 16.12
CA VAL A 158 -28.84 1.14 14.87
C VAL A 158 -29.05 2.66 14.88
N GLY A 159 -28.49 3.33 13.88
CA GLY A 159 -28.49 4.80 13.77
C GLY A 159 -27.23 5.49 14.28
N ASP A 160 -26.36 4.78 14.98
CA ASP A 160 -25.10 5.32 15.45
C ASP A 160 -24.04 5.36 14.34
N ALA A 161 -23.11 6.31 14.42
CA ALA A 161 -21.99 6.44 13.49
C ALA A 161 -20.70 6.85 14.20
N LEU A 162 -19.58 6.21 13.85
CA LEU A 162 -18.24 6.65 14.21
C LEU A 162 -17.69 7.61 13.15
N MET A 163 -17.24 8.76 13.57
CA MET A 163 -16.67 9.78 12.69
C MET A 163 -15.14 9.83 12.82
N VAL A 164 -14.49 10.42 11.82
CA VAL A 164 -13.01 10.58 11.81
C VAL A 164 -12.51 11.40 13.01
N ARG A 165 -13.34 12.27 13.58
CA ARG A 165 -13.01 13.06 14.79
C ARG A 165 -12.94 12.22 16.07
N ASP A 166 -13.49 11.00 16.04
CA ASP A 166 -13.56 10.09 17.19
C ASP A 166 -12.38 9.11 17.21
N ILE A 167 -11.45 9.25 16.24
CA ILE A 167 -10.22 8.48 16.07
C ILE A 167 -9.03 9.35 16.49
#